data_fa2d78e584d7390e0fb996f06030f4bb
#
_entry.id   fa2d78e584d7390e0fb996f06030f4bb
#
_cell.length_a   1.000
_cell.length_b   1.000
_cell.length_c   1.000
_cell.angle_alpha   90.00
_cell.angle_beta   90.00
_cell.angle_gamma   90.00
#
_symmetry.space_group_name_H-M   'P 1'
#
loop_
_entity.id
_entity.type
_entity.pdbx_description
1 polymer ?
#
loop_
_entity_poly.entity_id
_entity_poly.type
_entity_poly.pdbx_seq_one_letter_code
_entity_poly.pdbx_strand_id
1 'polypeptide(L)'
;MSECDNCLTPIIRLDVNHLMSDVVGDRYGLSADELDAVQPAATRAFEAVQRNRGQGWLGWTELPYNQDEVVADIEQTAKEVRARFKAFVVLGIGGSALGPIAVHQALNHLHYNELSDEKRPGPRFYVEDNNDPERMQALLDVVDLKTTCFNIITKSGATAETMSQYLIVADALKKAVGDGWQQHIIATTDREKGNLIKLAKQEGFKTFYIPSSVGGRFSQLSPVGLLAAAVCGINIRLMLSGAKCMDQQCDTDDIWRNPALLEAVIQYVLMESGINVHVMMPYADSLKYMADWFCQLWAESLGKNVTRKGMAVNVGQTPVKSLGVTDQHSQLQLYTEGPYDKVITFLKVEAFRTTTDIPHGCEEFPDVAFLGGKTHNQLIEAERQGTEYALLRAGRMSQTITLPVVNAHTIGQLIYFLELVTAYVGELLDIDAFNQPGVEESKIASYAVLGHAGDKYRAKQQEMAAAPASLEKYIL
;
A
#
# COMPACT_ATOMS: atom_id res chain seq x y z
N MET A 1 -2.47 -26.48 -17.96
CA MET A 1 -1.56 -25.41 -18.43
C MET A 1 -2.34 -24.64 -19.47
N SER A 2 -3.04 -23.57 -19.06
CA SER A 2 -3.65 -22.63 -19.99
C SER A 2 -2.55 -21.70 -20.46
N GLU A 3 -2.25 -21.73 -21.74
CA GLU A 3 -1.30 -20.85 -22.40
C GLU A 3 -1.78 -19.41 -22.29
N CYS A 4 -1.12 -18.62 -21.43
CA CYS A 4 -1.13 -17.17 -21.58
C CYS A 4 -0.29 -16.85 -22.84
N ASP A 5 -0.93 -16.54 -23.95
CA ASP A 5 -0.34 -16.26 -25.27
C ASP A 5 0.52 -14.99 -25.32
N ASN A 6 1.28 -14.66 -24.27
CA ASN A 6 2.33 -13.62 -24.27
C ASN A 6 3.27 -13.68 -23.04
N CYS A 7 3.51 -14.85 -22.43
CA CYS A 7 4.39 -14.97 -21.25
C CYS A 7 5.89 -14.96 -21.60
N LEU A 8 6.37 -13.86 -22.18
CA LEU A 8 7.75 -13.38 -21.99
C LEU A 8 7.84 -12.34 -20.83
N THR A 9 6.75 -12.09 -20.11
CA THR A 9 6.70 -11.11 -19.03
C THR A 9 7.06 -11.75 -17.70
N PRO A 10 7.97 -11.16 -16.93
CA PRO A 10 8.44 -11.70 -15.66
C PRO A 10 7.31 -11.78 -14.61
N ILE A 11 7.22 -12.91 -13.93
CA ILE A 11 6.21 -13.23 -12.94
C ILE A 11 6.83 -13.18 -11.55
N ILE A 12 6.15 -12.57 -10.56
CA ILE A 12 6.56 -12.62 -9.16
C ILE A 12 6.40 -14.07 -8.65
N ARG A 13 7.25 -14.47 -7.71
CA ARG A 13 7.26 -15.82 -7.14
C ARG A 13 7.25 -15.75 -5.63
N LEU A 14 6.49 -16.63 -5.00
CA LEU A 14 6.45 -16.84 -3.56
C LEU A 14 7.30 -18.08 -3.21
N ASP A 15 8.25 -17.91 -2.32
CA ASP A 15 9.08 -18.99 -1.74
C ASP A 15 8.78 -19.10 -0.24
N VAL A 16 8.23 -20.23 0.17
CA VAL A 16 7.78 -20.52 1.53
C VAL A 16 8.67 -21.55 2.24
N ASN A 17 9.80 -21.95 1.63
CA ASN A 17 10.66 -23.01 2.19
C ASN A 17 11.07 -22.75 3.65
N HIS A 18 11.41 -21.50 3.99
CA HIS A 18 11.82 -21.16 5.37
C HIS A 18 10.63 -20.97 6.35
N LEU A 19 9.44 -21.39 5.96
CA LEU A 19 8.30 -21.58 6.85
C LEU A 19 8.06 -23.06 7.15
N MET A 20 8.55 -23.97 6.28
CA MET A 20 8.23 -25.38 6.34
C MET A 20 9.10 -26.11 7.40
N SER A 21 8.48 -27.04 8.13
CA SER A 21 9.13 -27.82 9.18
C SER A 21 10.34 -28.65 8.68
N ASP A 22 10.28 -29.11 7.43
CA ASP A 22 11.39 -29.82 6.77
C ASP A 22 12.67 -28.95 6.67
N VAL A 23 12.55 -27.63 6.75
CA VAL A 23 13.65 -26.67 6.58
C VAL A 23 13.96 -25.94 7.88
N VAL A 24 12.94 -25.39 8.58
CA VAL A 24 13.15 -24.58 9.80
C VAL A 24 13.09 -25.43 11.08
N GLY A 25 12.67 -26.69 10.97
CA GLY A 25 12.52 -27.66 12.05
C GLY A 25 11.11 -27.72 12.63
N ASP A 26 10.76 -28.90 13.20
CA ASP A 26 9.41 -29.24 13.67
C ASP A 26 8.86 -28.35 14.78
N ARG A 27 9.73 -27.65 15.50
CA ARG A 27 9.30 -26.86 16.66
C ARG A 27 8.48 -25.64 16.30
N TYR A 28 8.76 -25.03 15.15
CA TYR A 28 8.19 -23.75 14.72
C TYR A 28 7.74 -23.72 13.26
N GLY A 29 8.19 -24.70 12.46
CA GLY A 29 7.83 -24.81 11.06
C GLY A 29 6.43 -25.39 10.86
N LEU A 30 5.84 -25.06 9.72
CA LEU A 30 4.56 -25.60 9.27
C LEU A 30 4.79 -26.91 8.51
N SER A 31 3.95 -27.90 8.70
CA SER A 31 3.95 -29.09 7.85
C SER A 31 3.03 -28.92 6.65
N ALA A 32 3.29 -29.67 5.58
CA ALA A 32 2.39 -29.71 4.42
C ALA A 32 1.01 -30.24 4.84
N ASP A 33 0.94 -31.23 5.72
CA ASP A 33 -0.31 -31.80 6.22
C ASP A 33 -1.16 -30.77 6.97
N GLU A 34 -0.55 -29.86 7.75
CA GLU A 34 -1.28 -28.76 8.41
C GLU A 34 -1.89 -27.80 7.40
N LEU A 35 -1.17 -27.46 6.33
CA LEU A 35 -1.68 -26.60 5.26
C LEU A 35 -2.78 -27.32 4.46
N ASP A 36 -2.59 -28.59 4.12
CA ASP A 36 -3.57 -29.44 3.43
C ASP A 36 -4.88 -29.60 4.23
N ALA A 37 -4.78 -29.67 5.55
CA ALA A 37 -5.96 -29.73 6.43
C ALA A 37 -6.87 -28.48 6.30
N VAL A 38 -6.31 -27.33 5.88
CA VAL A 38 -7.06 -26.08 5.64
C VAL A 38 -7.65 -26.02 4.22
N GLN A 39 -7.25 -26.91 3.28
CA GLN A 39 -7.73 -26.91 1.90
C GLN A 39 -9.27 -26.77 1.76
N PRO A 40 -10.11 -27.48 2.54
CA PRO A 40 -11.56 -27.32 2.41
C PRO A 40 -12.07 -25.94 2.81
N ALA A 41 -11.39 -25.25 3.74
CA ALA A 41 -11.72 -23.88 4.12
C ALA A 41 -11.19 -22.89 3.05
N ALA A 42 -10.02 -23.14 2.50
CA ALA A 42 -9.43 -22.39 1.40
C ALA A 42 -10.30 -22.44 0.14
N THR A 43 -10.82 -23.62 -0.23
CA THR A 43 -11.77 -23.75 -1.34
C THR A 43 -13.00 -22.87 -1.12
N ARG A 44 -13.59 -22.88 0.09
CA ARG A 44 -14.75 -22.02 0.39
C ARG A 44 -14.39 -20.52 0.34
N ALA A 45 -13.20 -20.15 0.79
CA ALA A 45 -12.72 -18.77 0.72
C ALA A 45 -12.53 -18.33 -0.74
N PHE A 46 -11.90 -19.15 -1.57
CA PHE A 46 -11.78 -18.94 -3.00
C PHE A 46 -13.15 -18.76 -3.67
N GLU A 47 -14.06 -19.72 -3.49
CA GLU A 47 -15.42 -19.66 -4.05
C GLU A 47 -16.20 -18.41 -3.59
N ALA A 48 -16.03 -17.98 -2.34
CA ALA A 48 -16.68 -16.78 -1.82
C ALA A 48 -16.19 -15.52 -2.54
N VAL A 49 -14.88 -15.37 -2.73
CA VAL A 49 -14.30 -14.26 -3.49
C VAL A 49 -14.75 -14.33 -4.96
N GLN A 50 -14.68 -15.49 -5.62
CA GLN A 50 -15.07 -15.65 -7.02
C GLN A 50 -16.56 -15.34 -7.24
N ARG A 51 -17.44 -15.84 -6.37
CA ARG A 51 -18.89 -15.60 -6.45
C ARG A 51 -19.26 -14.12 -6.33
N ASN A 52 -18.50 -13.36 -5.54
CA ASN A 52 -18.78 -11.97 -5.24
C ASN A 52 -17.90 -10.98 -6.04
N ARG A 53 -17.15 -11.46 -7.04
CA ARG A 53 -16.34 -10.57 -7.91
C ARG A 53 -17.15 -9.42 -8.45
N GLY A 54 -16.58 -8.23 -8.43
CA GLY A 54 -17.22 -7.00 -8.93
C GLY A 54 -18.40 -6.50 -8.09
N GLN A 55 -18.81 -7.21 -7.05
CA GLN A 55 -19.98 -6.89 -6.23
C GLN A 55 -19.60 -6.43 -4.81
N GLY A 56 -20.52 -5.73 -4.15
CA GLY A 56 -20.31 -5.27 -2.78
C GLY A 56 -19.02 -4.46 -2.65
N TRP A 57 -18.08 -4.94 -1.83
CA TRP A 57 -16.76 -4.34 -1.65
C TRP A 57 -15.65 -5.01 -2.49
N LEU A 58 -16.00 -5.98 -3.32
CA LEU A 58 -15.07 -6.70 -4.19
C LEU A 58 -15.00 -6.11 -5.61
N GLY A 59 -15.41 -4.86 -5.81
CA GLY A 59 -15.28 -4.17 -7.11
C GLY A 59 -13.84 -4.01 -7.59
N TRP A 60 -12.87 -4.05 -6.68
CA TRP A 60 -11.44 -3.98 -7.00
C TRP A 60 -10.96 -5.19 -7.83
N THR A 61 -11.61 -6.35 -7.72
CA THR A 61 -11.25 -7.54 -8.50
C THR A 61 -11.43 -7.35 -10.01
N GLU A 62 -12.31 -6.44 -10.41
CA GLU A 62 -12.61 -6.15 -11.80
C GLU A 62 -11.83 -4.96 -12.38
N LEU A 63 -11.10 -4.21 -11.56
CA LEU A 63 -10.33 -3.06 -12.02
C LEU A 63 -9.32 -3.40 -13.14
N PRO A 64 -8.67 -4.58 -13.16
CA PRO A 64 -7.78 -4.96 -14.26
C PRO A 64 -8.48 -5.15 -15.62
N TYR A 65 -9.82 -5.24 -15.65
CA TYR A 65 -10.60 -5.67 -16.82
C TYR A 65 -11.55 -4.63 -17.40
N ASN A 66 -12.03 -3.69 -16.61
CA ASN A 66 -13.21 -2.87 -16.98
C ASN A 66 -12.96 -1.36 -16.99
N GLN A 67 -11.72 -0.90 -17.20
CA GLN A 67 -11.37 0.52 -17.10
C GLN A 67 -10.86 1.17 -18.40
N ASP A 68 -11.03 0.58 -19.58
CA ASP A 68 -10.40 1.08 -20.80
C ASP A 68 -10.73 2.55 -21.11
N GLU A 69 -12.00 2.96 -20.95
CA GLU A 69 -12.42 4.35 -21.18
C GLU A 69 -11.85 5.30 -20.12
N VAL A 70 -11.87 4.88 -18.86
CA VAL A 70 -11.31 5.66 -17.75
C VAL A 70 -9.81 5.82 -17.90
N VAL A 71 -9.10 4.75 -18.28
CA VAL A 71 -7.64 4.77 -18.53
C VAL A 71 -7.33 5.72 -19.68
N ALA A 72 -8.09 5.71 -20.76
CA ALA A 72 -7.90 6.65 -21.87
C ALA A 72 -8.08 8.12 -21.45
N ASP A 73 -9.12 8.42 -20.63
CA ASP A 73 -9.33 9.77 -20.08
C ASP A 73 -8.22 10.17 -19.10
N ILE A 74 -7.72 9.24 -18.27
CA ILE A 74 -6.57 9.47 -17.38
C ILE A 74 -5.31 9.80 -18.19
N GLU A 75 -5.01 9.01 -19.23
CA GLU A 75 -3.84 9.24 -20.09
C GLU A 75 -3.90 10.59 -20.81
N GLN A 76 -5.08 11.00 -21.30
CA GLN A 76 -5.27 12.30 -21.91
C GLN A 76 -5.10 13.43 -20.88
N THR A 77 -5.74 13.32 -19.71
CA THR A 77 -5.58 14.28 -18.61
C THR A 77 -4.15 14.40 -18.15
N ALA A 78 -3.43 13.26 -18.04
CA ALA A 78 -2.01 13.26 -17.67
C ALA A 78 -1.14 14.01 -18.70
N LYS A 79 -1.43 13.90 -20.00
CA LYS A 79 -0.75 14.70 -21.04
C LYS A 79 -0.98 16.18 -20.85
N GLU A 80 -2.22 16.59 -20.57
CA GLU A 80 -2.59 17.98 -20.33
C GLU A 80 -1.90 18.54 -19.08
N VAL A 81 -1.90 17.77 -17.99
CA VAL A 81 -1.20 18.14 -16.74
C VAL A 81 0.30 18.33 -16.99
N ARG A 82 0.95 17.39 -17.66
CA ARG A 82 2.39 17.50 -17.98
C ARG A 82 2.72 18.68 -18.89
N ALA A 83 1.82 19.07 -19.78
CA ALA A 83 2.04 20.20 -20.68
C ALA A 83 1.90 21.56 -19.97
N ARG A 84 1.09 21.64 -18.90
CA ARG A 84 0.71 22.91 -18.26
C ARG A 84 1.40 23.15 -16.92
N PHE A 85 1.66 22.08 -16.15
CA PHE A 85 2.04 22.21 -14.76
C PHE A 85 3.45 21.67 -14.49
N LYS A 86 4.14 22.30 -13.53
CA LYS A 86 5.48 21.93 -13.07
C LYS A 86 5.47 21.12 -11.77
N ALA A 87 4.34 21.16 -11.05
CA ALA A 87 4.10 20.35 -9.87
C ALA A 87 2.71 19.72 -9.92
N PHE A 88 2.60 18.50 -9.40
CA PHE A 88 1.36 17.77 -9.20
C PHE A 88 1.30 17.30 -7.76
N VAL A 89 0.26 17.74 -7.05
CA VAL A 89 0.10 17.50 -5.62
C VAL A 89 -1.16 16.69 -5.38
N VAL A 90 -1.03 15.56 -4.69
CA VAL A 90 -2.17 14.77 -4.19
C VAL A 90 -2.50 15.24 -2.78
N LEU A 91 -3.74 15.62 -2.55
CA LEU A 91 -4.31 15.86 -1.22
C LEU A 91 -5.19 14.66 -0.89
N GLY A 92 -4.73 13.79 0.00
CA GLY A 92 -5.40 12.54 0.34
C GLY A 92 -4.75 11.87 1.54
N ILE A 93 -5.46 11.01 2.24
CA ILE A 93 -4.96 10.30 3.43
C ILE A 93 -5.28 8.81 3.34
N GLY A 94 -4.49 7.96 4.00
CA GLY A 94 -4.66 6.52 4.01
C GLY A 94 -4.66 5.92 2.60
N GLY A 95 -5.71 5.21 2.21
CA GLY A 95 -5.82 4.59 0.87
C GLY A 95 -5.80 5.58 -0.30
N SER A 96 -6.05 6.88 -0.06
CA SER A 96 -5.94 7.92 -1.07
C SER A 96 -4.50 8.44 -1.26
N ALA A 97 -3.56 8.08 -0.39
CA ALA A 97 -2.18 8.55 -0.39
C ALA A 97 -1.16 7.41 -0.51
N LEU A 98 -1.29 6.36 0.31
CA LEU A 98 -0.25 5.34 0.45
C LEU A 98 0.03 4.58 -0.84
N GLY A 99 -1.02 4.23 -1.61
CA GLY A 99 -0.85 3.60 -2.91
C GLY A 99 -0.10 4.50 -3.91
N PRO A 100 -0.53 5.75 -4.16
CA PRO A 100 0.21 6.72 -4.97
C PRO A 100 1.67 6.91 -4.56
N ILE A 101 1.97 7.03 -3.25
CA ILE A 101 3.34 7.13 -2.73
C ILE A 101 4.14 5.87 -3.07
N ALA A 102 3.58 4.68 -2.80
CA ALA A 102 4.26 3.41 -3.01
C ALA A 102 4.58 3.16 -4.48
N VAL A 103 3.63 3.39 -5.38
CA VAL A 103 3.82 3.21 -6.82
C VAL A 103 4.79 4.23 -7.40
N HIS A 104 4.72 5.49 -6.96
CA HIS A 104 5.66 6.53 -7.40
C HIS A 104 7.09 6.18 -6.98
N GLN A 105 7.33 5.83 -5.71
CA GLN A 105 8.64 5.42 -5.21
C GLN A 105 9.18 4.18 -5.94
N ALA A 106 8.30 3.19 -6.19
CA ALA A 106 8.71 1.96 -6.83
C ALA A 106 9.17 2.16 -8.28
N LEU A 107 8.51 3.02 -9.03
CA LEU A 107 8.62 3.06 -10.49
C LEU A 107 9.35 4.28 -11.04
N ASN A 108 9.58 5.30 -10.22
CA ASN A 108 10.31 6.50 -10.61
C ASN A 108 11.72 6.56 -10.02
N HIS A 109 12.43 7.62 -10.30
CA HIS A 109 13.74 7.91 -9.72
C HIS A 109 13.60 8.23 -8.23
N LEU A 110 14.51 7.72 -7.38
CA LEU A 110 14.40 7.89 -5.92
C LEU A 110 14.50 9.37 -5.47
N HIS A 111 15.20 10.20 -6.25
CA HIS A 111 15.30 11.65 -6.09
C HIS A 111 14.53 12.36 -7.22
N TYR A 112 13.27 11.96 -7.43
CA TYR A 112 12.48 12.41 -8.58
C TYR A 112 12.34 13.94 -8.66
N ASN A 113 12.05 14.59 -7.54
CA ASN A 113 11.80 16.04 -7.50
C ASN A 113 13.05 16.91 -7.69
N GLU A 114 14.24 16.33 -7.45
CA GLU A 114 15.53 16.98 -7.63
C GLU A 114 16.06 16.91 -9.07
N LEU A 115 15.47 16.04 -9.90
CA LEU A 115 15.83 15.97 -11.32
C LEU A 115 15.40 17.26 -12.05
N SER A 116 16.19 17.63 -13.09
CA SER A 116 15.79 18.71 -14.01
C SER A 116 14.51 18.32 -14.78
N ASP A 117 13.80 19.34 -15.29
CA ASP A 117 12.55 19.13 -16.03
C ASP A 117 12.72 18.21 -17.25
N GLU A 118 13.91 18.25 -17.91
CA GLU A 118 14.20 17.42 -19.09
C GLU A 118 14.43 15.93 -18.75
N LYS A 119 14.85 15.64 -17.49
CA LYS A 119 15.12 14.29 -17.02
C LYS A 119 13.90 13.66 -16.33
N ARG A 120 12.93 14.48 -15.94
CA ARG A 120 11.71 14.01 -15.30
C ARG A 120 10.63 13.67 -16.34
N PRO A 121 9.98 12.50 -16.25
CA PRO A 121 8.90 12.15 -17.18
C PRO A 121 7.59 12.92 -16.93
N GLY A 122 7.50 13.66 -15.81
CA GLY A 122 6.33 14.44 -15.42
C GLY A 122 6.67 15.59 -14.47
N PRO A 123 5.67 16.33 -13.95
CA PRO A 123 5.87 17.39 -12.97
C PRO A 123 6.47 16.86 -11.67
N ARG A 124 7.02 17.75 -10.80
CA ARG A 124 7.38 17.38 -9.43
C ARG A 124 6.14 16.79 -8.73
N PHE A 125 6.34 15.76 -7.96
CA PHE A 125 5.26 15.02 -7.33
C PHE A 125 5.30 15.15 -5.81
N TYR A 126 4.17 15.53 -5.22
CA TYR A 126 4.00 15.64 -3.78
C TYR A 126 2.70 14.97 -3.35
N VAL A 127 2.69 14.40 -2.15
CA VAL A 127 1.49 13.85 -1.53
C VAL A 127 1.39 14.42 -0.13
N GLU A 128 0.31 15.14 0.14
CA GLU A 128 -0.02 15.65 1.45
C GLU A 128 -1.03 14.72 2.11
N ASP A 129 -0.54 13.89 3.02
CA ASP A 129 -1.30 12.83 3.69
C ASP A 129 -1.44 13.04 5.21
N ASN A 130 -1.12 14.26 5.67
CA ASN A 130 -1.26 14.64 7.07
C ASN A 130 -1.66 16.12 7.19
N ASN A 131 -2.28 16.50 8.29
CA ASN A 131 -2.67 17.88 8.58
C ASN A 131 -1.65 18.61 9.49
N ASP A 132 -0.37 18.22 9.37
CA ASP A 132 0.73 18.92 10.04
C ASP A 132 0.91 20.32 9.42
N PRO A 133 0.87 21.40 10.27
CA PRO A 133 0.96 22.77 9.76
C PRO A 133 2.34 23.09 9.13
N GLU A 134 3.44 22.53 9.64
CA GLU A 134 4.78 22.75 9.11
C GLU A 134 4.92 22.12 7.73
N ARG A 135 4.37 20.91 7.55
CA ARG A 135 4.39 20.21 6.27
C ARG A 135 3.59 20.95 5.19
N MET A 136 2.39 21.43 5.56
CA MET A 136 1.56 22.20 4.63
C MET A 136 2.22 23.52 4.23
N GLN A 137 2.85 24.23 5.18
CA GLN A 137 3.59 25.44 4.87
C GLN A 137 4.80 25.15 3.99
N ALA A 138 5.59 24.09 4.28
CA ALA A 138 6.74 23.68 3.49
C ALA A 138 6.37 23.35 2.04
N LEU A 139 5.20 22.73 1.80
CA LEU A 139 4.70 22.54 0.45
C LEU A 139 4.48 23.89 -0.26
N LEU A 140 3.77 24.82 0.38
CA LEU A 140 3.44 26.11 -0.20
C LEU A 140 4.70 26.97 -0.47
N ASP A 141 5.77 26.77 0.30
CA ASP A 141 7.06 27.47 0.13
C ASP A 141 7.84 26.98 -1.10
N VAL A 142 7.64 25.72 -1.54
CA VAL A 142 8.44 25.12 -2.64
C VAL A 142 7.69 25.00 -3.96
N VAL A 143 6.36 25.14 -3.98
CA VAL A 143 5.56 25.07 -5.20
C VAL A 143 5.15 26.45 -5.69
N ASP A 144 5.25 26.69 -6.99
CA ASP A 144 4.61 27.85 -7.63
C ASP A 144 3.15 27.50 -7.94
N LEU A 145 2.22 28.11 -7.23
CA LEU A 145 0.79 27.87 -7.38
C LEU A 145 0.27 28.09 -8.82
N LYS A 146 0.88 28.99 -9.58
CA LYS A 146 0.51 29.27 -10.99
C LYS A 146 0.85 28.12 -11.92
N THR A 147 1.75 27.23 -11.52
CA THR A 147 2.20 26.08 -12.30
C THR A 147 1.99 24.75 -11.56
N THR A 148 1.13 24.74 -10.56
CA THR A 148 0.81 23.54 -9.75
C THR A 148 -0.60 23.06 -10.01
N CYS A 149 -0.78 21.76 -10.18
CA CYS A 149 -2.08 21.06 -10.24
C CYS A 149 -2.28 20.24 -8.97
N PHE A 150 -3.46 20.32 -8.37
CA PHE A 150 -3.83 19.58 -7.17
C PHE A 150 -4.89 18.53 -7.48
N ASN A 151 -4.66 17.29 -7.06
CA ASN A 151 -5.66 16.21 -7.10
C ASN A 151 -6.21 15.96 -5.71
N ILE A 152 -7.47 16.30 -5.49
CA ILE A 152 -8.17 16.12 -4.23
C ILE A 152 -8.81 14.74 -4.23
N ILE A 153 -8.40 13.87 -3.33
CA ILE A 153 -8.86 12.48 -3.29
C ILE A 153 -9.59 12.19 -1.98
N THR A 154 -10.90 12.11 -2.03
CA THR A 154 -11.72 11.61 -0.93
C THR A 154 -13.05 11.07 -1.46
N LYS A 155 -13.35 9.81 -1.15
CA LYS A 155 -14.60 9.16 -1.58
C LYS A 155 -15.83 9.81 -0.93
N SER A 156 -15.78 10.04 0.38
CA SER A 156 -16.88 10.65 1.14
C SER A 156 -16.99 12.17 0.95
N GLY A 157 -15.91 12.84 0.57
CA GLY A 157 -15.84 14.30 0.54
C GLY A 157 -16.03 14.97 1.91
N ALA A 158 -15.81 14.21 3.00
CA ALA A 158 -15.97 14.67 4.37
C ALA A 158 -14.75 14.34 5.25
N THR A 159 -13.67 13.83 4.65
CA THR A 159 -12.41 13.55 5.34
C THR A 159 -11.79 14.88 5.79
N ALA A 160 -11.70 15.10 7.09
CA ALA A 160 -11.31 16.41 7.66
C ALA A 160 -9.94 16.87 7.15
N GLU A 161 -8.98 15.97 7.13
CA GLU A 161 -7.60 16.21 6.71
C GLU A 161 -7.56 16.71 5.26
N THR A 162 -8.13 15.95 4.34
CA THR A 162 -8.17 16.29 2.90
C THR A 162 -8.95 17.58 2.64
N MET A 163 -10.09 17.77 3.33
CA MET A 163 -10.93 18.94 3.10
C MET A 163 -10.34 20.21 3.71
N SER A 164 -9.63 20.12 4.84
CA SER A 164 -8.89 21.25 5.40
C SER A 164 -7.75 21.70 4.48
N GLN A 165 -6.98 20.75 3.94
CA GLN A 165 -5.94 21.02 2.94
C GLN A 165 -6.54 21.65 1.68
N TYR A 166 -7.68 21.14 1.19
CA TYR A 166 -8.40 21.74 0.06
C TYR A 166 -8.76 23.21 0.33
N LEU A 167 -9.30 23.53 1.51
CA LEU A 167 -9.68 24.92 1.84
C LEU A 167 -8.46 25.87 1.82
N ILE A 168 -7.32 25.43 2.37
CA ILE A 168 -6.06 26.19 2.35
C ILE A 168 -5.59 26.41 0.90
N VAL A 169 -5.53 25.34 0.11
CA VAL A 169 -5.05 25.40 -1.28
C VAL A 169 -5.99 26.22 -2.17
N ALA A 170 -7.31 26.08 -2.02
CA ALA A 170 -8.29 26.83 -2.80
C ALA A 170 -8.21 28.35 -2.54
N ASP A 171 -8.03 28.76 -1.28
CA ASP A 171 -7.81 30.18 -0.92
C ASP A 171 -6.49 30.71 -1.51
N ALA A 172 -5.42 29.93 -1.38
CA ALA A 172 -4.11 30.28 -1.95
C ALA A 172 -4.15 30.39 -3.49
N LEU A 173 -4.79 29.44 -4.18
CA LEU A 173 -4.98 29.47 -5.63
C LEU A 173 -5.80 30.68 -6.10
N LYS A 174 -6.91 30.99 -5.43
CA LYS A 174 -7.74 32.18 -5.73
C LYS A 174 -6.90 33.46 -5.65
N LYS A 175 -6.04 33.56 -4.65
CA LYS A 175 -5.15 34.73 -4.49
C LYS A 175 -4.03 34.78 -5.55
N ALA A 176 -3.44 33.65 -5.91
CA ALA A 176 -2.28 33.58 -6.79
C ALA A 176 -2.65 33.61 -8.28
N VAL A 177 -3.77 32.98 -8.66
CA VAL A 177 -4.20 32.75 -10.05
C VAL A 177 -5.37 33.68 -10.44
N GLY A 178 -6.27 33.96 -9.50
CA GLY A 178 -7.51 34.70 -9.78
C GLY A 178 -8.51 33.84 -10.56
N ASP A 179 -9.12 34.43 -11.60
CA ASP A 179 -10.06 33.72 -12.46
C ASP A 179 -9.43 32.50 -13.12
N GLY A 180 -10.16 31.38 -13.15
CA GLY A 180 -9.66 30.11 -13.72
C GLY A 180 -8.87 29.22 -12.75
N TRP A 181 -8.76 29.58 -11.46
CA TRP A 181 -8.13 28.77 -10.43
C TRP A 181 -8.63 27.32 -10.37
N GLN A 182 -9.89 27.09 -10.77
CA GLN A 182 -10.54 25.77 -10.80
C GLN A 182 -9.80 24.80 -11.75
N GLN A 183 -9.13 25.32 -12.77
CA GLN A 183 -8.37 24.52 -13.74
C GLN A 183 -7.08 23.93 -13.13
N HIS A 184 -6.73 24.33 -11.92
CA HIS A 184 -5.62 23.79 -11.12
C HIS A 184 -6.06 22.65 -10.21
N ILE A 185 -7.33 22.27 -10.23
CA ILE A 185 -7.89 21.25 -9.36
C ILE A 185 -8.50 20.11 -10.18
N ILE A 186 -8.16 18.90 -9.80
CA ILE A 186 -8.82 17.65 -10.21
C ILE A 186 -9.43 17.04 -8.95
N ALA A 187 -10.69 16.57 -9.04
CA ALA A 187 -11.36 15.85 -7.97
C ALA A 187 -11.40 14.36 -8.29
N THR A 188 -10.97 13.52 -7.35
CA THR A 188 -11.11 12.06 -7.45
C THR A 188 -12.01 11.60 -6.30
N THR A 189 -13.28 11.24 -6.59
CA THR A 189 -14.32 11.05 -5.57
C THR A 189 -15.41 10.07 -6.02
N ASP A 190 -16.38 9.79 -5.15
CA ASP A 190 -17.58 9.04 -5.52
C ASP A 190 -18.38 9.79 -6.61
N ARG A 191 -19.04 9.05 -7.49
CA ARG A 191 -19.81 9.63 -8.60
C ARG A 191 -21.05 10.40 -8.17
N GLU A 192 -21.69 9.97 -7.09
CA GLU A 192 -23.04 10.44 -6.70
C GLU A 192 -23.08 10.98 -5.28
N LYS A 193 -22.29 10.42 -4.38
CA LYS A 193 -22.39 10.69 -2.94
C LYS A 193 -21.20 11.52 -2.42
N GLY A 194 -21.46 12.24 -1.36
CA GLY A 194 -20.42 13.00 -0.67
C GLY A 194 -20.41 14.49 -1.03
N ASN A 195 -19.57 15.23 -0.31
CA ASN A 195 -19.47 16.68 -0.46
C ASN A 195 -18.54 17.08 -1.63
N LEU A 196 -17.46 16.30 -1.88
CA LEU A 196 -16.51 16.66 -2.93
C LEU A 196 -17.13 16.60 -4.32
N ILE A 197 -18.02 15.64 -4.61
CA ILE A 197 -18.71 15.61 -5.91
C ILE A 197 -19.67 16.80 -6.10
N LYS A 198 -20.35 17.24 -5.03
CA LYS A 198 -21.21 18.44 -5.09
C LYS A 198 -20.37 19.68 -5.36
N LEU A 199 -19.26 19.81 -4.64
CA LEU A 199 -18.29 20.89 -4.81
C LEU A 199 -17.68 20.88 -6.21
N ALA A 200 -17.25 19.73 -6.71
CA ALA A 200 -16.68 19.59 -8.05
C ALA A 200 -17.66 20.01 -9.15
N LYS A 201 -18.94 19.66 -9.01
CA LYS A 201 -20.00 20.10 -9.94
C LYS A 201 -20.26 21.60 -9.87
N GLN A 202 -20.27 22.17 -8.66
CA GLN A 202 -20.48 23.60 -8.45
C GLN A 202 -19.34 24.43 -9.02
N GLU A 203 -18.10 24.05 -8.77
CA GLU A 203 -16.89 24.79 -9.18
C GLU A 203 -16.39 24.41 -10.58
N GLY A 204 -16.90 23.32 -11.18
CA GLY A 204 -16.51 22.86 -12.51
C GLY A 204 -15.16 22.13 -12.56
N PHE A 205 -14.77 21.42 -11.51
CA PHE A 205 -13.50 20.66 -11.49
C PHE A 205 -13.53 19.48 -12.46
N LYS A 206 -12.42 19.22 -13.15
CA LYS A 206 -12.21 17.91 -13.79
C LYS A 206 -12.35 16.83 -12.73
N THR A 207 -13.13 15.79 -13.02
CA THR A 207 -13.49 14.79 -11.99
C THR A 207 -13.26 13.38 -12.50
N PHE A 208 -12.61 12.56 -11.67
CA PHE A 208 -12.52 11.11 -11.81
C PHE A 208 -13.33 10.43 -10.71
N TYR A 209 -13.86 9.24 -11.02
CA TYR A 209 -14.78 8.56 -10.12
C TYR A 209 -14.17 7.31 -9.53
N ILE A 210 -14.28 7.20 -8.20
CA ILE A 210 -13.94 5.99 -7.44
C ILE A 210 -15.17 5.09 -7.49
N PRO A 211 -15.07 3.84 -7.99
CA PRO A 211 -16.22 2.94 -7.96
C PRO A 211 -16.74 2.74 -6.53
N SER A 212 -18.07 2.77 -6.36
CA SER A 212 -18.71 2.64 -5.04
C SER A 212 -18.38 1.33 -4.34
N SER A 213 -18.07 0.28 -5.13
CA SER A 213 -17.68 -1.06 -4.70
C SER A 213 -16.19 -1.21 -4.37
N VAL A 214 -15.39 -0.12 -4.41
CA VAL A 214 -13.94 -0.16 -4.11
C VAL A 214 -13.66 0.59 -2.82
N GLY A 215 -13.10 -0.11 -1.83
CA GLY A 215 -12.63 0.46 -0.56
C GLY A 215 -11.36 1.29 -0.74
N GLY A 216 -11.08 2.23 0.19
CA GLY A 216 -9.92 3.12 0.10
C GLY A 216 -8.59 2.39 -0.06
N ARG A 217 -8.31 1.40 0.78
CA ARG A 217 -7.06 0.63 0.77
C ARG A 217 -6.92 -0.38 -0.38
N PHE A 218 -8.01 -0.63 -1.13
CA PHE A 218 -8.07 -1.46 -2.35
C PHE A 218 -8.18 -0.60 -3.62
N SER A 219 -7.92 0.70 -3.56
CA SER A 219 -8.21 1.63 -4.66
C SER A 219 -7.02 1.99 -5.54
N GLN A 220 -5.83 1.40 -5.30
CA GLN A 220 -4.62 1.77 -6.03
C GLN A 220 -4.74 1.55 -7.55
N LEU A 221 -5.44 0.52 -7.99
CA LEU A 221 -5.69 0.22 -9.39
C LEU A 221 -6.93 0.93 -9.98
N SER A 222 -7.53 1.88 -9.25
CA SER A 222 -8.59 2.78 -9.70
C SER A 222 -8.01 4.17 -10.04
N PRO A 223 -8.82 5.15 -10.46
CA PRO A 223 -8.35 6.53 -10.69
C PRO A 223 -7.58 7.15 -9.51
N VAL A 224 -7.77 6.64 -8.28
CA VAL A 224 -7.02 7.07 -7.08
C VAL A 224 -5.51 6.94 -7.29
N GLY A 225 -5.04 5.80 -7.76
CA GLY A 225 -3.62 5.57 -8.00
C GLY A 225 -3.20 5.80 -9.45
N LEU A 226 -4.07 5.45 -10.40
CA LEU A 226 -3.73 5.48 -11.82
C LEU A 226 -3.48 6.91 -12.34
N LEU A 227 -4.22 7.93 -11.86
CA LEU A 227 -4.01 9.31 -12.31
C LEU A 227 -2.63 9.83 -11.92
N ALA A 228 -2.24 9.69 -10.65
CA ALA A 228 -0.92 10.11 -10.18
C ALA A 228 0.20 9.37 -10.91
N ALA A 229 0.05 8.05 -11.09
CA ALA A 229 1.00 7.22 -11.84
C ALA A 229 1.17 7.71 -13.29
N ALA A 230 0.07 7.94 -14.02
CA ALA A 230 0.10 8.42 -15.41
C ALA A 230 0.71 9.83 -15.52
N VAL A 231 0.38 10.74 -14.60
CA VAL A 231 0.97 12.09 -14.54
C VAL A 231 2.48 12.03 -14.35
N CYS A 232 2.97 11.10 -13.53
CA CYS A 232 4.40 10.87 -13.31
C CYS A 232 5.07 10.00 -14.39
N GLY A 233 4.39 9.73 -15.51
CA GLY A 233 4.97 9.01 -16.66
C GLY A 233 4.97 7.49 -16.56
N ILE A 234 4.31 6.92 -15.55
CA ILE A 234 4.21 5.46 -15.37
C ILE A 234 3.19 4.87 -16.36
N ASN A 235 3.52 3.73 -16.97
CA ASN A 235 2.62 3.00 -17.85
C ASN A 235 1.54 2.26 -17.04
N ILE A 236 0.37 2.89 -16.92
CA ILE A 236 -0.75 2.37 -16.14
C ILE A 236 -1.42 1.15 -16.80
N ARG A 237 -1.38 1.03 -18.14
CA ARG A 237 -1.90 -0.17 -18.84
C ARG A 237 -1.04 -1.39 -18.53
N LEU A 238 0.28 -1.22 -18.47
CA LEU A 238 1.19 -2.30 -18.09
C LEU A 238 0.99 -2.71 -16.63
N MET A 239 0.67 -1.77 -15.74
CA MET A 239 0.36 -2.07 -14.34
C MET A 239 -0.95 -2.87 -14.21
N LEU A 240 -2.00 -2.48 -14.91
CA LEU A 240 -3.26 -3.23 -14.98
C LEU A 240 -3.09 -4.62 -15.63
N SER A 241 -2.25 -4.72 -16.66
CA SER A 241 -1.88 -6.01 -17.27
C SER A 241 -1.17 -6.93 -16.26
N GLY A 242 -0.31 -6.39 -15.40
CA GLY A 242 0.33 -7.15 -14.32
C GLY A 242 -0.69 -7.67 -13.30
N ALA A 243 -1.63 -6.83 -12.88
CA ALA A 243 -2.71 -7.23 -11.99
C ALA A 243 -3.58 -8.34 -12.60
N LYS A 244 -3.94 -8.20 -13.88
CA LYS A 244 -4.66 -9.23 -14.63
C LYS A 244 -3.89 -10.56 -14.72
N CYS A 245 -2.58 -10.50 -14.95
CA CYS A 245 -1.72 -11.68 -15.00
C CYS A 245 -1.72 -12.42 -13.64
N MET A 246 -1.63 -11.69 -12.54
CA MET A 246 -1.68 -12.28 -11.19
C MET A 246 -3.06 -12.89 -10.89
N ASP A 247 -4.14 -12.23 -11.26
CA ASP A 247 -5.49 -12.77 -11.12
C ASP A 247 -5.63 -14.13 -11.82
N GLN A 248 -5.15 -14.22 -13.06
CA GLN A 248 -5.18 -15.46 -13.84
C GLN A 248 -4.33 -16.59 -13.24
N GLN A 249 -3.21 -16.26 -12.58
CA GLN A 249 -2.40 -17.25 -11.86
C GLN A 249 -3.07 -17.75 -10.59
N CYS A 250 -3.92 -16.93 -9.99
CA CYS A 250 -4.65 -17.25 -8.77
C CYS A 250 -6.05 -17.84 -9.05
N ASP A 251 -6.36 -18.21 -10.31
CA ASP A 251 -7.68 -18.75 -10.69
C ASP A 251 -7.78 -20.27 -10.50
N THR A 252 -7.53 -20.73 -9.28
CA THR A 252 -7.71 -22.12 -8.84
C THR A 252 -7.87 -22.17 -7.32
N ASP A 253 -8.64 -23.11 -6.83
CA ASP A 253 -8.84 -23.35 -5.40
C ASP A 253 -7.79 -24.29 -4.75
N ASP A 254 -6.89 -24.84 -5.56
CA ASP A 254 -5.76 -25.66 -5.09
C ASP A 254 -4.69 -24.75 -4.47
N ILE A 255 -4.46 -24.87 -3.16
CA ILE A 255 -3.52 -24.02 -2.42
C ILE A 255 -2.09 -24.10 -2.96
N TRP A 256 -1.64 -25.27 -3.45
CA TRP A 256 -0.28 -25.43 -3.99
C TRP A 256 -0.09 -24.86 -5.41
N ARG A 257 -1.18 -24.44 -6.03
CA ARG A 257 -1.17 -23.87 -7.38
C ARG A 257 -1.61 -22.41 -7.42
N ASN A 258 -2.21 -21.91 -6.33
CA ASN A 258 -2.65 -20.53 -6.18
C ASN A 258 -1.78 -19.83 -5.13
N PRO A 259 -0.80 -19.02 -5.53
CA PRO A 259 0.14 -18.42 -4.58
C PRO A 259 -0.52 -17.48 -3.58
N ALA A 260 -1.60 -16.79 -3.94
CA ALA A 260 -2.32 -15.91 -3.02
C ALA A 260 -3.15 -16.71 -2.00
N LEU A 261 -3.72 -17.84 -2.42
CA LEU A 261 -4.48 -18.70 -1.51
C LEU A 261 -3.55 -19.45 -0.56
N LEU A 262 -2.38 -19.92 -1.05
CA LEU A 262 -1.34 -20.53 -0.21
C LEU A 262 -0.86 -19.55 0.85
N GLU A 263 -0.52 -18.33 0.47
CA GLU A 263 -0.08 -17.30 1.41
C GLU A 263 -1.17 -16.99 2.44
N ALA A 264 -2.43 -16.92 2.02
CA ALA A 264 -3.54 -16.70 2.95
C ALA A 264 -3.72 -17.85 3.97
N VAL A 265 -3.59 -19.09 3.51
CA VAL A 265 -3.65 -20.28 4.39
C VAL A 265 -2.48 -20.27 5.38
N ILE A 266 -1.26 -19.97 4.93
CA ILE A 266 -0.08 -19.83 5.77
C ILE A 266 -0.33 -18.78 6.86
N GLN A 267 -0.73 -17.58 6.49
CA GLN A 267 -0.95 -16.51 7.47
C GLN A 267 -2.11 -16.83 8.43
N TYR A 268 -3.15 -17.51 7.97
CA TYR A 268 -4.23 -18.00 8.82
C TYR A 268 -3.71 -19.01 9.87
N VAL A 269 -2.95 -20.04 9.47
CA VAL A 269 -2.38 -21.04 10.38
C VAL A 269 -1.40 -20.42 11.37
N LEU A 270 -0.59 -19.46 10.90
CA LEU A 270 0.35 -18.72 11.75
C LEU A 270 -0.39 -17.91 12.83
N MET A 271 -1.49 -17.23 12.47
CA MET A 271 -2.32 -16.50 13.45
C MET A 271 -2.94 -17.42 14.48
N GLU A 272 -3.49 -18.57 14.08
CA GLU A 272 -4.01 -19.59 14.99
C GLU A 272 -2.93 -20.14 15.94
N SER A 273 -1.67 -20.15 15.48
CA SER A 273 -0.50 -20.58 16.28
C SER A 273 0.12 -19.46 17.13
N GLY A 274 -0.48 -18.27 17.16
CA GLY A 274 -0.03 -17.15 17.99
C GLY A 274 1.08 -16.30 17.37
N ILE A 275 1.36 -16.45 16.07
CA ILE A 275 2.26 -15.56 15.32
C ILE A 275 1.50 -14.29 14.94
N ASN A 276 1.60 -13.29 15.81
CA ASN A 276 0.77 -12.09 15.77
C ASN A 276 1.45 -10.87 15.13
N VAL A 277 2.65 -11.02 14.58
CA VAL A 277 3.39 -9.96 13.90
C VAL A 277 3.80 -10.42 12.50
N HIS A 278 3.43 -9.63 11.49
CA HIS A 278 3.83 -9.85 10.10
C HIS A 278 4.77 -8.73 9.64
N VAL A 279 6.05 -9.03 9.46
CA VAL A 279 7.08 -8.07 9.03
C VAL A 279 7.18 -8.11 7.50
N MET A 280 6.98 -6.97 6.84
CA MET A 280 7.25 -6.79 5.41
C MET A 280 8.59 -6.08 5.25
N MET A 281 9.59 -6.77 4.68
CA MET A 281 10.99 -6.30 4.60
C MET A 281 11.52 -6.28 3.16
N PRO A 282 11.26 -5.21 2.37
CA PRO A 282 11.85 -5.05 1.06
C PRO A 282 13.38 -4.88 1.12
N TYR A 283 14.10 -5.54 0.20
CA TYR A 283 15.53 -5.31 -0.05
C TYR A 283 15.76 -4.45 -1.30
N ALA A 284 15.05 -3.33 -1.32
CA ALA A 284 15.20 -2.27 -2.33
C ALA A 284 14.53 -1.00 -1.83
N ASP A 285 15.23 0.14 -1.85
CA ASP A 285 14.66 1.44 -1.47
C ASP A 285 13.44 1.83 -2.31
N SER A 286 13.41 1.40 -3.57
CA SER A 286 12.25 1.61 -4.44
C SER A 286 10.98 0.93 -3.93
N LEU A 287 11.09 -0.14 -3.15
CA LEU A 287 9.95 -0.88 -2.59
C LEU A 287 9.61 -0.48 -1.14
N LYS A 288 10.33 0.47 -0.54
CA LYS A 288 10.13 0.88 0.85
C LYS A 288 8.68 1.16 1.19
N TYR A 289 8.03 2.01 0.40
CA TYR A 289 6.63 2.40 0.64
C TYR A 289 5.59 1.34 0.25
N MET A 290 6.00 0.24 -0.42
CA MET A 290 5.12 -0.93 -0.56
C MET A 290 4.85 -1.59 0.79
N ALA A 291 5.83 -1.57 1.71
CA ALA A 291 5.62 -2.03 3.08
C ALA A 291 4.67 -1.11 3.87
N ASP A 292 4.73 0.21 3.67
CA ASP A 292 3.78 1.18 4.28
C ASP A 292 2.35 0.95 3.78
N TRP A 293 2.17 0.77 2.47
CA TRP A 293 0.88 0.47 1.87
C TRP A 293 0.33 -0.88 2.36
N PHE A 294 1.18 -1.91 2.43
CA PHE A 294 0.82 -3.22 2.99
C PHE A 294 0.35 -3.11 4.44
N CYS A 295 1.02 -2.30 5.27
CA CYS A 295 0.62 -2.12 6.66
C CYS A 295 -0.84 -1.64 6.79
N GLN A 296 -1.28 -0.70 5.96
CA GLN A 296 -2.68 -0.29 5.97
C GLN A 296 -3.59 -1.39 5.43
N LEU A 297 -3.24 -1.98 4.29
CA LEU A 297 -4.04 -3.05 3.68
C LEU A 297 -4.29 -4.17 4.69
N TRP A 298 -3.27 -4.61 5.38
CA TRP A 298 -3.31 -5.73 6.33
C TRP A 298 -4.02 -5.38 7.63
N ALA A 299 -3.55 -4.36 8.33
CA ALA A 299 -4.06 -4.00 9.66
C ALA A 299 -5.54 -3.62 9.63
N GLU A 300 -5.92 -2.74 8.70
CA GLU A 300 -7.27 -2.19 8.63
C GLU A 300 -8.29 -3.22 8.12
N SER A 301 -7.83 -4.18 7.31
CA SER A 301 -8.68 -5.27 6.81
C SER A 301 -8.87 -6.40 7.83
N LEU A 302 -7.80 -6.82 8.50
CA LEU A 302 -7.81 -8.04 9.31
C LEU A 302 -7.96 -7.79 10.81
N GLY A 303 -7.64 -6.58 11.30
CA GLY A 303 -7.85 -6.22 12.70
C GLY A 303 -9.34 -6.06 13.00
N LYS A 304 -9.99 -7.14 13.46
CA LYS A 304 -11.43 -7.17 13.75
C LYS A 304 -11.73 -7.79 15.13
N ASN A 305 -12.70 -7.20 15.80
CA ASN A 305 -13.15 -7.68 17.11
C ASN A 305 -14.26 -8.71 17.03
N VAL A 306 -14.97 -8.80 15.90
CA VAL A 306 -16.11 -9.71 15.70
C VAL A 306 -16.08 -10.37 14.32
N THR A 307 -16.63 -11.60 14.26
CA THR A 307 -16.94 -12.26 12.99
C THR A 307 -18.09 -11.56 12.26
N ARG A 308 -18.38 -11.96 11.01
CA ARG A 308 -19.58 -11.53 10.26
C ARG A 308 -20.90 -11.85 10.99
N LYS A 309 -20.88 -12.85 11.86
CA LYS A 309 -22.04 -13.26 12.70
C LYS A 309 -22.07 -12.55 14.06
N GLY A 310 -21.15 -11.64 14.34
CA GLY A 310 -21.08 -10.88 15.59
C GLY A 310 -20.47 -11.65 16.78
N MET A 311 -19.82 -12.78 16.55
CA MET A 311 -19.08 -13.49 17.61
C MET A 311 -17.75 -12.77 17.87
N ALA A 312 -17.39 -12.56 19.15
CA ALA A 312 -16.13 -11.95 19.55
C ALA A 312 -14.94 -12.84 19.16
N VAL A 313 -13.93 -12.25 18.46
CA VAL A 313 -12.73 -12.97 18.01
C VAL A 313 -11.45 -12.19 18.33
N ASN A 314 -11.38 -10.87 18.13
CA ASN A 314 -10.18 -10.02 18.31
C ASN A 314 -8.98 -10.56 17.54
N VAL A 315 -9.13 -10.70 16.22
CA VAL A 315 -8.13 -11.27 15.31
C VAL A 315 -7.37 -10.19 14.55
N GLY A 316 -6.30 -10.60 13.89
CA GLY A 316 -5.43 -9.81 13.02
C GLY A 316 -4.00 -9.73 13.53
N GLN A 317 -3.03 -9.80 12.61
CA GLN A 317 -1.62 -9.58 12.91
C GLN A 317 -1.30 -8.08 12.91
N THR A 318 -0.34 -7.70 13.73
CA THR A 318 0.31 -6.37 13.65
C THR A 318 1.30 -6.37 12.50
N PRO A 319 1.07 -5.63 11.41
CA PRO A 319 2.06 -5.51 10.35
C PRO A 319 3.17 -4.55 10.78
N VAL A 320 4.41 -4.94 10.47
CA VAL A 320 5.61 -4.13 10.72
C VAL A 320 6.30 -3.89 9.39
N LYS A 321 6.59 -2.62 9.10
CA LYS A 321 7.42 -2.24 7.97
C LYS A 321 8.89 -2.22 8.38
N SER A 322 9.71 -2.87 7.58
CA SER A 322 11.17 -2.88 7.68
C SER A 322 11.78 -2.60 6.30
N LEU A 323 13.05 -2.26 6.27
CA LEU A 323 13.81 -2.05 5.04
C LEU A 323 15.17 -2.75 5.14
N GLY A 324 15.44 -3.70 4.27
CA GLY A 324 16.79 -4.21 4.06
C GLY A 324 17.61 -3.22 3.21
N VAL A 325 18.84 -2.89 3.56
CA VAL A 325 19.67 -3.39 4.67
C VAL A 325 19.49 -2.57 5.96
N THR A 326 18.88 -1.40 5.83
CA THR A 326 18.79 -0.37 6.90
C THR A 326 18.37 -0.98 8.25
N ASP A 327 17.31 -1.78 8.26
CA ASP A 327 16.73 -2.30 9.50
C ASP A 327 17.41 -3.59 10.01
N GLN A 328 18.43 -4.10 9.31
CA GLN A 328 19.37 -5.04 9.91
C GLN A 328 20.14 -4.38 11.06
N HIS A 329 20.33 -3.05 10.97
CA HIS A 329 21.03 -2.23 11.96
C HIS A 329 20.11 -1.63 13.03
N SER A 330 18.80 -1.98 13.03
CA SER A 330 17.85 -1.45 14.01
C SER A 330 16.91 -2.52 14.59
N GLN A 331 16.34 -3.41 13.80
CA GLN A 331 15.27 -4.32 14.20
C GLN A 331 15.68 -5.81 14.19
N LEU A 332 16.70 -6.19 13.45
CA LEU A 332 17.07 -7.61 13.25
C LEU A 332 17.42 -8.33 14.55
N GLN A 333 18.02 -7.66 15.54
CA GLN A 333 18.28 -8.22 16.87
C GLN A 333 16.99 -8.77 17.50
N LEU A 334 15.89 -7.99 17.43
CA LEU A 334 14.58 -8.41 17.93
C LEU A 334 14.01 -9.57 17.13
N TYR A 335 14.21 -9.56 15.81
CA TYR A 335 13.70 -10.62 14.93
C TYR A 335 14.40 -11.95 15.19
N THR A 336 15.70 -11.91 15.49
CA THR A 336 16.53 -13.09 15.73
C THR A 336 16.39 -13.64 17.15
N GLU A 337 16.47 -12.80 18.18
CA GLU A 337 16.54 -13.24 19.59
C GLU A 337 15.27 -12.93 20.41
N GLY A 338 14.34 -12.15 19.87
CA GLY A 338 13.08 -11.80 20.56
C GLY A 338 12.06 -12.94 20.61
N PRO A 339 10.80 -12.64 20.98
CA PRO A 339 9.73 -13.64 21.04
C PRO A 339 9.46 -14.33 19.69
N TYR A 340 9.00 -15.59 19.75
CA TYR A 340 8.53 -16.33 18.56
C TYR A 340 7.09 -15.98 18.22
N ASP A 341 6.84 -14.74 17.87
CA ASP A 341 5.52 -14.16 17.60
C ASP A 341 5.41 -13.50 16.21
N LYS A 342 6.44 -13.70 15.37
CA LYS A 342 6.53 -12.99 14.09
C LYS A 342 6.97 -13.86 12.92
N VAL A 343 6.48 -13.52 11.75
CA VAL A 343 6.93 -14.02 10.44
C VAL A 343 7.49 -12.85 9.63
N ILE A 344 8.58 -13.10 8.89
CA ILE A 344 9.26 -12.10 8.07
C ILE A 344 9.04 -12.42 6.59
N THR A 345 8.45 -11.50 5.84
CA THR A 345 8.31 -11.58 4.39
C THR A 345 9.31 -10.65 3.71
N PHE A 346 10.31 -11.22 3.06
CA PHE A 346 11.26 -10.48 2.24
C PHE A 346 10.64 -10.14 0.88
N LEU A 347 10.85 -8.90 0.40
CA LEU A 347 10.67 -8.58 -1.02
C LEU A 347 12.05 -8.52 -1.68
N LYS A 348 12.37 -9.53 -2.48
CA LYS A 348 13.62 -9.66 -3.22
C LYS A 348 13.47 -9.09 -4.62
N VAL A 349 14.48 -8.38 -5.11
CA VAL A 349 14.61 -7.94 -6.50
C VAL A 349 15.76 -8.71 -7.17
N GLU A 350 15.49 -9.47 -8.23
CA GLU A 350 16.55 -10.22 -8.94
C GLU A 350 17.40 -9.32 -9.82
N ALA A 351 16.77 -8.44 -10.59
CA ALA A 351 17.47 -7.50 -11.45
C ALA A 351 17.09 -6.05 -11.11
N PHE A 352 18.04 -5.32 -10.54
CA PHE A 352 17.91 -3.88 -10.32
C PHE A 352 18.00 -3.11 -11.64
N ARG A 353 17.37 -1.94 -11.70
CA ARG A 353 17.38 -1.06 -12.89
C ARG A 353 18.75 -0.45 -13.19
N THR A 354 19.68 -0.52 -12.25
CA THR A 354 21.04 0.01 -12.37
C THR A 354 22.02 -0.89 -11.63
N THR A 355 23.29 -0.78 -12.02
CA THR A 355 24.42 -1.40 -11.33
C THR A 355 25.36 -0.32 -10.84
N THR A 356 25.84 -0.42 -9.62
CA THR A 356 26.82 0.51 -9.04
C THR A 356 28.05 -0.27 -8.61
N ASP A 357 29.16 -0.02 -9.30
CA ASP A 357 30.44 -0.67 -9.02
C ASP A 357 31.09 -0.09 -7.77
N ILE A 358 31.75 -0.96 -7.00
CA ILE A 358 32.60 -0.58 -5.86
C ILE A 358 34.03 -0.60 -6.36
N PRO A 359 34.71 0.54 -6.46
CA PRO A 359 36.09 0.58 -6.94
C PRO A 359 37.05 -0.10 -5.97
N HIS A 360 38.17 -0.60 -6.47
CA HIS A 360 39.29 -1.06 -5.62
C HIS A 360 39.90 0.11 -4.86
N GLY A 361 40.36 -0.15 -3.63
CA GLY A 361 40.99 0.84 -2.77
C GLY A 361 41.15 0.33 -1.33
N CYS A 362 41.85 1.11 -0.52
CA CYS A 362 42.11 0.81 0.90
C CYS A 362 42.80 -0.54 1.10
N GLU A 363 43.77 -0.87 0.27
CA GLU A 363 44.45 -2.17 0.22
C GLU A 363 45.13 -2.54 1.57
N GLU A 364 45.51 -1.55 2.36
CA GLU A 364 46.06 -1.71 3.70
C GLU A 364 45.04 -2.15 4.78
N PHE A 365 43.70 -2.09 4.42
CA PHE A 365 42.62 -2.49 5.32
C PHE A 365 41.83 -3.68 4.72
N PRO A 366 42.21 -4.94 4.99
CA PRO A 366 41.59 -6.11 4.39
C PRO A 366 40.06 -6.19 4.55
N ASP A 367 39.57 -5.73 5.72
CA ASP A 367 38.10 -5.68 6.02
C ASP A 367 37.33 -4.65 5.20
N VAL A 368 38.01 -3.82 4.44
CA VAL A 368 37.42 -2.86 3.47
C VAL A 368 37.76 -3.25 2.04
N ALA A 369 39.03 -3.59 1.78
CA ALA A 369 39.55 -3.92 0.47
C ALA A 369 38.80 -5.07 -0.23
N PHE A 370 38.27 -6.04 0.50
CA PHE A 370 37.52 -7.19 -0.07
C PHE A 370 36.23 -6.76 -0.81
N LEU A 371 35.71 -5.57 -0.54
CA LEU A 371 34.54 -5.02 -1.24
C LEU A 371 34.88 -4.56 -2.66
N GLY A 372 36.15 -4.21 -2.90
CA GLY A 372 36.62 -3.73 -4.21
C GLY A 372 36.41 -4.75 -5.32
N GLY A 373 35.96 -4.26 -6.48
CA GLY A 373 35.60 -5.07 -7.65
C GLY A 373 34.23 -5.77 -7.56
N LYS A 374 33.47 -5.55 -6.52
CA LYS A 374 32.08 -5.98 -6.39
C LYS A 374 31.12 -4.85 -6.76
N THR A 375 29.81 -5.12 -6.71
CA THR A 375 28.77 -4.13 -6.94
C THR A 375 27.88 -3.98 -5.70
N HIS A 376 27.20 -2.84 -5.55
CA HIS A 376 26.14 -2.68 -4.55
C HIS A 376 25.01 -3.72 -4.73
N ASN A 377 24.75 -4.14 -5.98
CA ASN A 377 23.77 -5.18 -6.28
C ASN A 377 24.17 -6.53 -5.66
N GLN A 378 25.46 -6.89 -5.74
CA GLN A 378 25.97 -8.10 -5.08
C GLN A 378 25.98 -7.98 -3.55
N LEU A 379 26.31 -6.80 -3.03
CA LEU A 379 26.37 -6.57 -1.60
C LEU A 379 24.97 -6.68 -0.97
N ILE A 380 23.98 -5.98 -1.48
CA ILE A 380 22.61 -6.00 -0.93
C ILE A 380 22.00 -7.42 -0.99
N GLU A 381 22.28 -8.18 -2.06
CA GLU A 381 21.80 -9.56 -2.16
C GLU A 381 22.54 -10.49 -1.17
N ALA A 382 23.86 -10.30 -0.97
CA ALA A 382 24.62 -11.05 0.02
C ALA A 382 24.11 -10.78 1.45
N GLU A 383 23.79 -9.54 1.78
CA GLU A 383 23.24 -9.14 3.08
C GLU A 383 21.82 -9.68 3.29
N ARG A 384 20.99 -9.74 2.25
CA ARG A 384 19.69 -10.40 2.30
C ARG A 384 19.85 -11.90 2.59
N GLN A 385 20.71 -12.59 1.84
CA GLN A 385 20.99 -14.02 2.04
C GLN A 385 21.56 -14.30 3.44
N GLY A 386 22.46 -13.43 3.91
CA GLY A 386 23.03 -13.52 5.27
C GLY A 386 21.96 -13.39 6.35
N THR A 387 21.02 -12.46 6.18
CA THR A 387 19.88 -12.25 7.09
C THR A 387 18.94 -13.44 7.08
N GLU A 388 18.56 -13.92 5.91
CA GLU A 388 17.71 -15.10 5.74
C GLU A 388 18.33 -16.34 6.37
N TYR A 389 19.63 -16.56 6.16
CA TYR A 389 20.39 -17.64 6.79
C TYR A 389 20.46 -17.50 8.32
N ALA A 390 20.70 -16.30 8.84
CA ALA A 390 20.77 -16.07 10.29
C ALA A 390 19.41 -16.34 10.97
N LEU A 391 18.31 -15.93 10.36
CA LEU A 391 16.96 -16.23 10.82
C LEU A 391 16.67 -17.73 10.80
N LEU A 392 17.01 -18.42 9.71
CA LEU A 392 16.86 -19.87 9.59
C LEU A 392 17.65 -20.60 10.70
N ARG A 393 18.91 -20.21 10.94
CA ARG A 393 19.76 -20.79 12.01
C ARG A 393 19.20 -20.54 13.41
N ALA A 394 18.45 -19.46 13.60
CA ALA A 394 17.77 -19.14 14.85
C ALA A 394 16.35 -19.78 14.95
N GLY A 395 15.97 -20.61 13.98
CA GLY A 395 14.63 -21.22 13.91
C GLY A 395 13.51 -20.20 13.72
N ARG A 396 13.78 -19.08 13.03
CA ARG A 396 12.82 -18.01 12.76
C ARG A 396 12.18 -18.18 11.38
N MET A 397 10.88 -18.09 11.34
CA MET A 397 10.13 -18.24 10.11
C MET A 397 10.27 -17.03 9.21
N SER A 398 10.61 -17.28 7.95
CA SER A 398 10.65 -16.26 6.90
C SER A 398 10.21 -16.83 5.56
N GLN A 399 9.76 -15.95 4.68
CA GLN A 399 9.40 -16.26 3.30
C GLN A 399 9.88 -15.16 2.37
N THR A 400 9.92 -15.44 1.07
CA THR A 400 10.43 -14.48 0.09
C THR A 400 9.48 -14.32 -1.09
N ILE A 401 9.01 -13.10 -1.32
CA ILE A 401 8.36 -12.71 -2.56
C ILE A 401 9.42 -12.13 -3.49
N THR A 402 9.68 -12.82 -4.60
CA THR A 402 10.71 -12.41 -5.57
C THR A 402 10.10 -11.66 -6.73
N LEU A 403 10.56 -10.43 -6.94
CA LEU A 403 10.29 -9.64 -8.14
C LEU A 403 11.46 -9.82 -9.11
N PRO A 404 11.26 -10.41 -10.30
CA PRO A 404 12.34 -10.52 -11.31
C PRO A 404 12.95 -9.16 -11.68
N VAL A 405 12.11 -8.12 -11.73
CA VAL A 405 12.48 -6.73 -11.97
C VAL A 405 11.40 -5.82 -11.38
N VAL A 406 11.76 -4.62 -10.93
CA VAL A 406 10.78 -3.61 -10.51
C VAL A 406 10.33 -2.80 -11.73
N ASN A 407 9.15 -3.10 -12.25
CA ASN A 407 8.48 -2.37 -13.33
C ASN A 407 6.96 -2.30 -13.09
N ALA A 408 6.24 -1.59 -13.95
CA ALA A 408 4.79 -1.40 -13.79
C ALA A 408 4.03 -2.74 -13.78
N HIS A 409 4.45 -3.74 -14.55
CA HIS A 409 3.82 -5.05 -14.60
C HIS A 409 3.99 -5.83 -13.28
N THR A 410 5.22 -5.92 -12.75
CA THR A 410 5.48 -6.66 -11.50
C THR A 410 4.91 -5.94 -10.27
N ILE A 411 4.84 -4.60 -10.28
CA ILE A 411 4.16 -3.84 -9.23
C ILE A 411 2.64 -4.06 -9.30
N GLY A 412 2.06 -4.11 -10.48
CA GLY A 412 0.64 -4.46 -10.66
C GLY A 412 0.32 -5.87 -10.13
N GLN A 413 1.20 -6.84 -10.39
CA GLN A 413 1.10 -8.20 -9.82
C GLN A 413 1.16 -8.18 -8.30
N LEU A 414 2.14 -7.48 -7.70
CA LEU A 414 2.35 -7.43 -6.26
C LEU A 414 1.15 -6.81 -5.53
N ILE A 415 0.61 -5.71 -6.06
CA ILE A 415 -0.57 -5.06 -5.51
C ILE A 415 -1.76 -6.04 -5.50
N TYR A 416 -2.07 -6.63 -6.63
CA TYR A 416 -3.22 -7.52 -6.77
C TYR A 416 -3.05 -8.81 -5.94
N PHE A 417 -1.83 -9.36 -5.90
CA PHE A 417 -1.49 -10.50 -5.04
C PHE A 417 -1.81 -10.21 -3.57
N LEU A 418 -1.31 -9.10 -3.02
CA LEU A 418 -1.53 -8.74 -1.61
C LEU A 418 -3.00 -8.41 -1.32
N GLU A 419 -3.73 -7.83 -2.27
CA GLU A 419 -5.18 -7.62 -2.15
C GLU A 419 -5.94 -8.94 -2.10
N LEU A 420 -5.59 -9.94 -2.94
CA LEU A 420 -6.18 -11.28 -2.92
C LEU A 420 -5.87 -12.02 -1.62
N VAL A 421 -4.60 -12.04 -1.20
CA VAL A 421 -4.20 -12.65 0.09
C VAL A 421 -5.05 -12.08 1.23
N THR A 422 -5.17 -10.76 1.30
CA THR A 422 -5.94 -10.08 2.35
C THR A 422 -7.42 -10.48 2.31
N ALA A 423 -8.01 -10.58 1.12
CA ALA A 423 -9.40 -10.99 0.94
C ALA A 423 -9.61 -12.45 1.39
N TYR A 424 -8.73 -13.37 0.99
CA TYR A 424 -8.81 -14.78 1.38
C TYR A 424 -8.63 -14.98 2.89
N VAL A 425 -7.70 -14.28 3.52
CA VAL A 425 -7.55 -14.31 4.99
C VAL A 425 -8.81 -13.81 5.68
N GLY A 426 -9.45 -12.76 5.17
CA GLY A 426 -10.72 -12.27 5.69
C GLY A 426 -11.84 -13.31 5.61
N GLU A 427 -11.89 -14.11 4.53
CA GLU A 427 -12.82 -15.21 4.39
C GLU A 427 -12.50 -16.37 5.37
N LEU A 428 -11.23 -16.75 5.51
CA LEU A 428 -10.79 -17.81 6.43
C LEU A 428 -11.10 -17.46 7.90
N LEU A 429 -10.97 -16.19 8.28
CA LEU A 429 -11.28 -15.70 9.63
C LEU A 429 -12.79 -15.42 9.86
N ASP A 430 -13.65 -15.57 8.85
CA ASP A 430 -15.08 -15.22 8.86
C ASP A 430 -15.35 -13.76 9.29
N ILE A 431 -14.48 -12.81 8.85
CA ILE A 431 -14.58 -11.40 9.18
C ILE A 431 -14.92 -10.54 7.95
N ASP A 432 -15.47 -9.33 8.17
CA ASP A 432 -15.61 -8.33 7.11
C ASP A 432 -14.29 -7.56 6.93
N ALA A 433 -13.47 -8.02 5.97
CA ALA A 433 -12.17 -7.42 5.67
C ALA A 433 -12.26 -6.03 5.01
N PHE A 434 -13.45 -5.56 4.63
CA PHE A 434 -13.61 -4.36 3.80
C PHE A 434 -14.17 -3.16 4.57
N ASN A 435 -14.68 -3.34 5.79
CA ASN A 435 -15.09 -2.26 6.67
C ASN A 435 -13.95 -1.87 7.66
N GLN A 436 -14.15 -0.80 8.42
CA GLN A 436 -13.22 -0.32 9.44
C GLN A 436 -13.96 0.39 10.60
N PRO A 437 -14.83 -0.31 11.36
CA PRO A 437 -15.63 0.32 12.41
C PRO A 437 -14.79 0.90 13.55
N GLY A 438 -13.60 0.35 13.81
CA GLY A 438 -12.72 0.77 14.89
C GLY A 438 -12.20 2.21 14.82
N VAL A 439 -12.22 2.84 13.63
CA VAL A 439 -11.76 4.23 13.48
C VAL A 439 -12.88 5.27 13.57
N GLU A 440 -14.15 4.85 13.62
CA GLU A 440 -15.28 5.79 13.59
C GLU A 440 -15.40 6.60 14.88
N GLU A 441 -15.11 5.97 16.02
CA GLU A 441 -15.19 6.62 17.33
C GLU A 441 -14.23 7.82 17.44
N SER A 442 -12.96 7.64 17.03
CA SER A 442 -11.97 8.72 17.06
C SER A 442 -12.34 9.88 16.13
N LYS A 443 -12.90 9.59 14.95
CA LYS A 443 -13.38 10.62 14.02
C LYS A 443 -14.53 11.44 14.62
N ILE A 444 -15.51 10.75 15.24
CA ILE A 444 -16.65 11.44 15.87
C ILE A 444 -16.15 12.32 17.01
N ALA A 445 -15.24 11.82 17.86
CA ALA A 445 -14.65 12.55 18.96
C ALA A 445 -13.87 13.79 18.46
N SER A 446 -13.03 13.64 17.43
CA SER A 446 -12.29 14.76 16.85
C SER A 446 -13.21 15.86 16.30
N TYR A 447 -14.27 15.48 15.60
CA TYR A 447 -15.26 16.46 15.09
C TYR A 447 -16.04 17.14 16.22
N ALA A 448 -16.32 16.43 17.31
CA ALA A 448 -16.92 16.99 18.50
C ALA A 448 -16.02 18.05 19.15
N VAL A 449 -14.72 17.76 19.30
CA VAL A 449 -13.72 18.72 19.83
C VAL A 449 -13.61 19.96 18.94
N LEU A 450 -13.68 19.78 17.61
CA LEU A 450 -13.66 20.88 16.65
C LEU A 450 -14.97 21.68 16.58
N GLY A 451 -16.00 21.33 17.37
CA GLY A 451 -17.25 22.07 17.47
C GLY A 451 -18.23 21.82 16.30
N HIS A 452 -18.19 20.63 15.69
CA HIS A 452 -19.16 20.29 14.64
C HIS A 452 -20.61 20.34 15.16
N ALA A 453 -21.49 21.09 14.48
CA ALA A 453 -22.83 21.43 14.94
C ALA A 453 -23.86 20.28 14.93
N GLY A 454 -23.55 19.12 14.39
CA GLY A 454 -24.47 17.97 14.33
C GLY A 454 -24.74 17.33 15.68
N ASP A 455 -25.97 16.83 15.90
CA ASP A 455 -26.41 16.30 17.19
C ASP A 455 -25.54 15.19 17.76
N LYS A 456 -25.09 14.25 16.92
CA LYS A 456 -24.19 13.17 17.34
C LYS A 456 -22.84 13.66 17.87
N TYR A 457 -22.32 14.78 17.34
CA TYR A 457 -21.06 15.37 17.78
C TYR A 457 -21.23 16.17 19.06
N ARG A 458 -22.37 16.88 19.24
CA ARG A 458 -22.72 17.53 20.51
C ARG A 458 -22.89 16.52 21.64
N ALA A 459 -23.57 15.39 21.37
CA ALA A 459 -23.71 14.30 22.33
C ALA A 459 -22.33 13.73 22.73
N LYS A 460 -21.46 13.50 21.74
CA LYS A 460 -20.08 13.01 21.99
C LYS A 460 -19.26 14.03 22.80
N GLN A 461 -19.39 15.33 22.54
CA GLN A 461 -18.71 16.36 23.29
C GLN A 461 -19.12 16.35 24.78
N GLN A 462 -20.42 16.14 25.05
CA GLN A 462 -20.93 16.01 26.43
C GLN A 462 -20.40 14.73 27.11
N GLU A 463 -20.39 13.62 26.38
CA GLU A 463 -19.82 12.35 26.85
C GLU A 463 -18.33 12.52 27.23
N MET A 464 -17.54 13.12 26.33
CA MET A 464 -16.11 13.37 26.57
C MET A 464 -15.87 14.31 27.76
N ALA A 465 -16.73 15.33 27.94
CA ALA A 465 -16.64 16.23 29.10
C ALA A 465 -16.98 15.54 30.44
N ALA A 466 -17.76 14.46 30.38
CA ALA A 466 -18.11 13.62 31.54
C ALA A 466 -17.10 12.50 31.80
N ALA A 467 -16.15 12.25 30.86
CA ALA A 467 -15.12 11.24 31.03
C ALA A 467 -14.20 11.57 32.24
N PRO A 468 -13.61 10.57 32.90
CA PRO A 468 -12.68 10.80 33.99
C PRO A 468 -11.53 11.70 33.56
N ALA A 469 -11.29 12.78 34.31
CA ALA A 469 -10.16 13.67 34.08
C ALA A 469 -8.83 12.95 34.34
N SER A 470 -7.78 13.38 33.65
CA SER A 470 -6.41 12.93 33.93
C SER A 470 -6.07 13.26 35.40
N LEU A 471 -5.48 12.30 36.10
CA LEU A 471 -5.04 12.49 37.47
C LEU A 471 -3.65 13.11 37.48
N GLU A 472 -3.48 14.28 38.09
CA GLU A 472 -2.20 14.99 38.17
C GLU A 472 -1.06 14.13 38.71
N LYS A 473 -1.36 13.22 39.65
CA LYS A 473 -0.34 12.30 40.21
C LYS A 473 0.34 11.36 39.19
N TYR A 474 -0.18 11.26 37.99
CA TYR A 474 0.42 10.48 36.90
C TYR A 474 1.00 11.36 35.77
N ILE A 475 1.05 12.67 35.99
CA ILE A 475 1.74 13.62 35.11
C ILE A 475 3.09 13.89 35.73
N LEU A 476 4.16 13.43 35.07
CA LEU A 476 5.53 13.54 35.54
C LEU A 476 6.24 14.73 34.88
#